data_92ea0fc0c68ca60c0d8fe3f4db0ffde9
#
_entry.id   92ea0fc0c68ca60c0d8fe3f4db0ffde9
#
_cell.length_a   1.000
_cell.length_b   1.000
_cell.length_c   1.000
_cell.angle_alpha   90.00
_cell.angle_beta   90.00
_cell.angle_gamma   90.00
#
_symmetry.space_group_name_H-M   'P 1'
#
loop_
_entity.id
_entity.type
_entity.pdbx_description
1 polymer ?
#
loop_
_entity_poly.entity_id
_entity_poly.type
_entity_poly.pdbx_seq_one_letter_code
_entity_poly.pdbx_strand_id
1 'polypeptide(L)'
;TICYSGGCAVGASNISEGRGTPHPFLTYGAPYIDMDEFYEALLPWVDREKLLIRKKAFTPSERKYIGEICYGIELMPLCDTYDFIPLSMRILKAAADLYPNDFELVKAADGQMHISRVTGSHEMERVLEGKKDLDSLLTEWDAQSKVFAEATEQYRIYR
;
A
#
# COMPACT_ATOMS: atom_id res chain seq x y z
N THR A 1 -3.43 1.33 14.08
CA THR A 1 -2.01 0.94 14.07
C THR A 1 -1.74 -0.15 13.02
N ILE A 2 -2.49 -1.25 12.98
CA ILE A 2 -2.29 -2.39 12.07
C ILE A 2 -2.23 -1.94 10.60
N CYS A 3 -3.20 -1.14 10.15
CA CYS A 3 -3.26 -0.65 8.77
C CYS A 3 -2.13 0.31 8.39
N TYR A 4 -1.52 0.97 9.38
CA TYR A 4 -0.40 1.88 9.15
C TYR A 4 0.86 1.14 8.70
N SER A 5 1.13 -0.06 9.20
CA SER A 5 2.36 -0.81 8.89
C SER A 5 2.55 -1.06 7.38
N GLY A 6 1.48 -1.46 6.68
CA GLY A 6 1.50 -1.58 5.23
C GLY A 6 1.15 -0.27 4.52
N GLY A 7 0.15 0.47 5.04
CA GLY A 7 -0.39 1.66 4.40
C GLY A 7 0.61 2.81 4.22
N CYS A 8 1.65 2.87 5.05
CA CYS A 8 2.69 3.89 4.89
C CYS A 8 3.49 3.74 3.60
N ALA A 9 3.59 2.52 3.04
CA ALA A 9 4.25 2.29 1.77
C ALA A 9 3.50 2.94 0.60
N VAL A 10 2.15 2.95 0.63
CA VAL A 10 1.34 3.66 -0.37
C VAL A 10 1.62 5.17 -0.33
N GLY A 11 1.92 5.71 0.85
CA GLY A 11 2.34 7.09 1.02
C GLY A 11 3.61 7.48 0.27
N ALA A 12 4.42 6.50 -0.17
CA ALA A 12 5.61 6.71 -1.00
C ALA A 12 5.29 6.94 -2.49
N SER A 13 4.02 7.00 -2.87
CA SER A 13 3.54 7.33 -4.21
C SER A 13 2.68 8.61 -4.20
N ASN A 14 2.15 8.98 -5.36
CA ASN A 14 1.18 10.06 -5.47
C ASN A 14 -0.27 9.62 -5.14
N ILE A 15 -0.51 8.37 -4.74
CA ILE A 15 -1.82 7.97 -4.19
C ILE A 15 -2.01 8.59 -2.80
N SER A 16 -3.17 9.18 -2.55
CA SER A 16 -3.55 9.60 -1.21
C SER A 16 -3.81 8.39 -0.33
N GLU A 17 -3.19 8.34 0.84
CA GLU A 17 -3.43 7.35 1.88
C GLU A 17 -4.52 7.79 2.88
N GLY A 18 -5.40 8.69 2.45
CA GLY A 18 -6.55 9.16 3.21
C GLY A 18 -6.23 10.09 4.37
N ARG A 19 -5.02 10.68 4.44
CA ARG A 19 -4.71 11.71 5.43
C ARG A 19 -5.62 12.92 5.22
N GLY A 20 -6.10 13.50 6.31
CA GLY A 20 -7.11 14.55 6.25
C GLY A 20 -8.52 14.03 5.98
N THR A 21 -8.76 12.73 6.14
CA THR A 21 -10.09 12.11 6.18
C THR A 21 -10.33 11.46 7.55
N PRO A 22 -11.55 11.04 7.89
CA PRO A 22 -11.81 10.31 9.13
C PRO A 22 -11.11 8.94 9.21
N HIS A 23 -10.69 8.38 8.06
CA HIS A 23 -10.13 7.03 7.97
C HIS A 23 -8.74 7.01 7.28
N PRO A 24 -7.72 7.69 7.86
CA PRO A 24 -6.37 7.67 7.31
C PRO A 24 -5.80 6.25 7.34
N PHE A 25 -5.04 5.88 6.29
CA PHE A 25 -4.46 4.54 6.07
C PHE A 25 -5.48 3.40 5.89
N LEU A 26 -6.75 3.74 5.77
CA LEU A 26 -7.82 2.83 5.38
C LEU A 26 -8.46 3.26 4.07
N THR A 27 -8.20 4.48 3.61
CA THR A 27 -8.75 5.05 2.38
C THR A 27 -7.61 5.36 1.43
N TYR A 28 -7.67 4.85 0.20
CA TYR A 28 -6.64 5.01 -0.81
C TYR A 28 -7.25 5.44 -2.13
N GLY A 29 -6.69 6.48 -2.75
CA GLY A 29 -7.21 6.98 -4.01
C GLY A 29 -6.47 8.20 -4.54
N ALA A 30 -6.84 8.61 -5.76
CA ALA A 30 -6.34 9.81 -6.41
C ALA A 30 -7.41 10.36 -7.37
N PRO A 31 -7.28 11.61 -7.85
CA PRO A 31 -8.22 12.17 -8.82
C PRO A 31 -8.25 11.44 -10.18
N TYR A 32 -7.12 10.82 -10.56
CA TYR A 32 -6.96 10.11 -11.84
C TYR A 32 -7.44 8.65 -11.82
N ILE A 33 -7.81 8.11 -10.65
CA ILE A 33 -8.23 6.71 -10.51
C ILE A 33 -9.67 6.53 -10.98
N ASP A 34 -9.90 5.56 -11.87
CA ASP A 34 -11.21 4.98 -12.08
C ASP A 34 -11.52 3.99 -10.95
N MET A 35 -12.58 4.30 -10.21
CA MET A 35 -12.91 3.58 -8.98
C MET A 35 -13.34 2.12 -9.25
N ASP A 36 -13.97 1.87 -10.40
CA ASP A 36 -14.45 0.54 -10.77
C ASP A 36 -13.27 -0.35 -11.19
N GLU A 37 -12.42 0.13 -12.08
CA GLU A 37 -11.23 -0.60 -12.54
C GLU A 37 -10.27 -0.90 -11.38
N PHE A 38 -10.00 0.10 -10.55
CA PHE A 38 -9.08 -0.07 -9.41
C PHE A 38 -9.61 -1.04 -8.37
N TYR A 39 -10.91 -0.99 -8.06
CA TYR A 39 -11.56 -1.94 -7.17
C TYR A 39 -11.48 -3.37 -7.69
N GLU A 40 -11.84 -3.59 -8.96
CA GLU A 40 -11.83 -4.93 -9.57
C GLU A 40 -10.41 -5.52 -9.65
N ALA A 41 -9.40 -4.70 -9.92
CA ALA A 41 -8.00 -5.13 -9.94
C ALA A 41 -7.50 -5.61 -8.57
N LEU A 42 -8.02 -5.07 -7.47
CA LEU A 42 -7.61 -5.43 -6.11
C LEU A 42 -8.42 -6.58 -5.52
N LEU A 43 -9.63 -6.79 -5.99
CA LEU A 43 -10.58 -7.73 -5.42
C LEU A 43 -10.06 -9.18 -5.29
N PRO A 44 -9.28 -9.73 -6.26
CA PRO A 44 -8.72 -11.09 -6.17
C PRO A 44 -7.72 -11.28 -5.00
N TRP A 45 -7.16 -10.20 -4.48
CA TRP A 45 -6.12 -10.21 -3.46
C TRP A 45 -6.64 -9.92 -2.05
N VAL A 46 -7.95 -9.75 -1.90
CA VAL A 46 -8.60 -9.44 -0.63
C VAL A 46 -9.12 -10.73 0.00
N ASP A 47 -8.59 -11.07 1.16
CA ASP A 47 -9.17 -12.11 2.03
C ASP A 47 -10.45 -11.55 2.67
N ARG A 48 -11.61 -11.92 2.09
CA ARG A 48 -12.91 -11.39 2.49
C ARG A 48 -13.38 -11.85 3.88
N GLU A 49 -12.72 -12.84 4.47
CA GLU A 49 -12.98 -13.25 5.84
C GLU A 49 -12.31 -12.31 6.85
N LYS A 50 -11.23 -11.63 6.43
CA LYS A 50 -10.41 -10.75 7.28
C LYS A 50 -10.51 -9.27 6.95
N LEU A 51 -10.92 -8.94 5.71
CA LEU A 51 -10.93 -7.57 5.22
C LEU A 51 -12.11 -7.34 4.29
N LEU A 52 -12.88 -6.29 4.54
CA LEU A 52 -13.83 -5.76 3.56
C LEU A 52 -13.17 -4.64 2.76
N ILE A 53 -13.44 -4.62 1.47
CA ILE A 53 -13.07 -3.55 0.56
C ILE A 53 -14.33 -2.96 -0.06
N ARG A 54 -14.38 -1.63 -0.19
CA ARG A 54 -15.46 -0.94 -0.90
C ARG A 54 -14.93 0.22 -1.73
N LYS A 55 -15.67 0.57 -2.76
CA LYS A 55 -15.45 1.78 -3.55
C LYS A 55 -15.69 3.02 -2.71
N LYS A 56 -14.84 4.03 -2.83
CA LYS A 56 -14.92 5.26 -2.04
C LYS A 56 -14.47 6.47 -2.82
N ALA A 57 -15.30 7.49 -2.86
CA ALA A 57 -14.88 8.86 -3.19
C ALA A 57 -14.67 9.65 -1.90
N PHE A 58 -13.62 10.49 -1.85
CA PHE A 58 -13.29 11.29 -0.67
C PHE A 58 -12.52 12.56 -1.07
N THR A 59 -12.51 13.53 -0.17
CA THR A 59 -11.77 14.78 -0.36
C THR A 59 -10.81 14.96 0.83
N PRO A 60 -9.49 14.83 0.63
CA PRO A 60 -8.52 15.05 1.69
C PRO A 60 -8.46 16.52 2.12
N SER A 61 -8.25 16.77 3.42
CA SER A 61 -7.97 18.10 3.96
C SER A 61 -6.48 18.34 4.25
N GLU A 62 -5.64 17.31 4.05
CA GLU A 62 -4.19 17.36 4.31
C GLU A 62 -3.39 16.59 3.26
N ARG A 63 -2.12 17.03 3.05
CA ARG A 63 -1.11 16.36 2.24
C ARG A 63 -1.41 16.38 0.74
N LYS A 64 -1.84 15.24 0.18
CA LYS A 64 -2.07 15.07 -1.26
C LYS A 64 -3.50 15.44 -1.60
N TYR A 65 -3.68 16.17 -2.70
CA TYR A 65 -5.00 16.48 -3.28
C TYR A 65 -5.94 17.23 -2.33
N ILE A 66 -5.42 18.18 -1.56
CA ILE A 66 -6.22 18.98 -0.62
C ILE A 66 -7.37 19.67 -1.36
N GLY A 67 -8.61 19.37 -0.95
CA GLY A 67 -9.82 19.94 -1.54
C GLY A 67 -10.25 19.33 -2.87
N GLU A 68 -9.48 18.40 -3.44
CA GLU A 68 -9.83 17.70 -4.67
C GLU A 68 -10.56 16.39 -4.37
N ILE A 69 -11.46 15.98 -5.26
CA ILE A 69 -12.13 14.70 -5.13
C ILE A 69 -11.18 13.61 -5.61
N CYS A 70 -10.87 12.66 -4.71
CA CYS A 70 -10.16 11.43 -5.02
C CYS A 70 -11.15 10.27 -5.13
N TYR A 71 -10.89 9.38 -6.06
CA TYR A 71 -11.63 8.15 -6.27
C TYR A 71 -10.73 6.96 -5.93
N GLY A 72 -11.31 5.89 -5.38
CA GLY A 72 -10.52 4.71 -5.00
C GLY A 72 -11.28 3.77 -4.08
N ILE A 73 -10.61 3.30 -3.04
CA ILE A 73 -11.13 2.26 -2.14
C ILE A 73 -11.06 2.68 -0.68
N GLU A 74 -11.91 2.05 0.12
CA GLU A 74 -11.80 2.03 1.58
C GLU A 74 -11.71 0.58 2.06
N LEU A 75 -10.79 0.34 2.98
CA LEU A 75 -10.52 -0.94 3.62
C LEU A 75 -11.13 -0.95 5.02
N MET A 76 -11.77 -2.04 5.39
CA MET A 76 -12.35 -2.25 6.72
C MET A 76 -11.86 -3.60 7.26
N PRO A 77 -10.83 -3.62 8.14
CA PRO A 77 -10.37 -4.84 8.77
C PRO A 77 -11.44 -5.47 9.64
N LEU A 78 -11.61 -6.78 9.54
CA LEU A 78 -12.52 -7.59 10.35
C LEU A 78 -11.80 -8.29 11.50
N CYS A 79 -10.47 -8.25 11.51
CA CYS A 79 -9.63 -8.82 12.56
C CYS A 79 -8.42 -7.91 12.84
N ASP A 80 -7.73 -8.17 13.94
CA ASP A 80 -6.54 -7.44 14.38
C ASP A 80 -5.20 -8.07 13.92
N THR A 81 -5.26 -9.18 13.18
CA THR A 81 -4.10 -9.97 12.75
C THR A 81 -3.85 -9.91 11.24
N TYR A 82 -4.54 -9.02 10.51
CA TYR A 82 -4.38 -8.89 9.07
C TYR A 82 -3.03 -8.27 8.70
N ASP A 83 -2.26 -8.94 7.83
CA ASP A 83 -1.04 -8.36 7.24
C ASP A 83 -1.39 -7.48 6.05
N PHE A 84 -1.19 -6.17 6.21
CA PHE A 84 -1.47 -5.18 5.17
C PHE A 84 -0.34 -4.99 4.16
N ILE A 85 0.86 -5.52 4.40
CA ILE A 85 2.02 -5.30 3.53
C ILE A 85 1.76 -5.86 2.13
N PRO A 86 1.31 -7.12 1.95
CA PRO A 86 1.03 -7.65 0.62
C PRO A 86 0.00 -6.81 -0.15
N LEU A 87 -1.11 -6.45 0.49
CA LEU A 87 -2.16 -5.66 -0.16
C LEU A 87 -1.67 -4.26 -0.52
N SER A 88 -0.85 -3.62 0.31
CA SER A 88 -0.29 -2.30 0.02
C SER A 88 0.63 -2.32 -1.20
N MET A 89 1.43 -3.37 -1.38
CA MET A 89 2.24 -3.55 -2.59
C MET A 89 1.37 -3.79 -3.83
N ARG A 90 0.26 -4.52 -3.68
CA ARG A 90 -0.75 -4.70 -4.75
C ARG A 90 -1.44 -3.39 -5.12
N ILE A 91 -1.75 -2.53 -4.18
CA ILE A 91 -2.31 -1.19 -4.42
C ILE A 91 -1.36 -0.38 -5.30
N LEU A 92 -0.07 -0.34 -4.96
CA LEU A 92 0.95 0.35 -5.77
C LEU A 92 1.08 -0.25 -7.17
N LYS A 93 1.14 -1.59 -7.26
CA LYS A 93 1.27 -2.29 -8.54
C LYS A 93 0.05 -2.08 -9.43
N ALA A 94 -1.15 -2.22 -8.89
CA ALA A 94 -2.39 -1.99 -9.63
C ALA A 94 -2.47 -0.56 -10.17
N ALA A 95 -2.10 0.44 -9.37
CA ALA A 95 -2.09 1.83 -9.84
C ALA A 95 -1.05 2.07 -10.94
N ALA A 96 0.16 1.49 -10.81
CA ALA A 96 1.20 1.62 -11.82
C ALA A 96 0.80 0.96 -13.16
N ASP A 97 0.09 -0.17 -13.10
CA ASP A 97 -0.34 -0.90 -14.30
C ASP A 97 -1.54 -0.25 -14.98
N LEU A 98 -2.52 0.24 -14.21
CA LEU A 98 -3.74 0.84 -14.75
C LEU A 98 -3.50 2.29 -15.21
N TYR A 99 -2.65 3.04 -14.50
CA TYR A 99 -2.45 4.47 -14.73
C TYR A 99 -0.97 4.84 -14.95
N PRO A 100 -0.29 4.23 -15.94
CA PRO A 100 1.17 4.39 -16.11
C PRO A 100 1.61 5.82 -16.44
N ASN A 101 0.69 6.68 -16.91
CA ASN A 101 0.99 8.07 -17.24
C ASN A 101 0.73 9.04 -16.08
N ASP A 102 -0.01 8.60 -15.06
CA ASP A 102 -0.46 9.44 -13.95
C ASP A 102 0.13 8.99 -12.60
N PHE A 103 0.43 7.69 -12.48
CA PHE A 103 1.03 7.15 -11.26
C PHE A 103 2.51 7.53 -11.14
N GLU A 104 2.89 8.05 -9.99
CA GLU A 104 4.27 8.45 -9.70
C GLU A 104 4.72 7.99 -8.30
N LEU A 105 5.98 7.55 -8.21
CA LEU A 105 6.67 7.36 -6.93
C LEU A 105 7.28 8.69 -6.47
N VAL A 106 7.18 8.96 -5.18
CA VAL A 106 7.78 10.14 -4.55
C VAL A 106 9.30 9.96 -4.43
N LYS A 107 10.04 10.95 -4.93
CA LYS A 107 11.50 11.05 -4.74
C LYS A 107 11.81 11.92 -3.53
N ALA A 108 12.76 11.51 -2.72
CA ALA A 108 13.35 12.33 -1.68
C ALA A 108 14.31 13.38 -2.26
N ALA A 109 14.70 14.37 -1.46
CA ALA A 109 15.60 15.44 -1.88
C ALA A 109 16.98 14.94 -2.33
N ASP A 110 17.43 13.78 -1.86
CA ASP A 110 18.67 13.12 -2.27
C ASP A 110 18.53 12.24 -3.53
N GLY A 111 17.36 12.23 -4.15
CA GLY A 111 17.05 11.46 -5.35
C GLY A 111 16.62 10.01 -5.14
N GLN A 112 16.67 9.50 -3.90
CA GLN A 112 16.19 8.15 -3.60
C GLN A 112 14.66 8.09 -3.63
N MET A 113 14.11 6.96 -4.07
CA MET A 113 12.67 6.73 -3.99
C MET A 113 12.24 6.49 -2.54
N HIS A 114 11.17 7.14 -2.11
CA HIS A 114 10.62 6.94 -0.77
C HIS A 114 10.22 5.50 -0.52
N ILE A 115 9.76 4.78 -1.54
CA ILE A 115 9.39 3.37 -1.41
C ILE A 115 10.57 2.51 -0.95
N SER A 116 11.78 2.75 -1.45
CA SER A 116 12.98 2.02 -1.03
C SER A 116 13.37 2.31 0.42
N ARG A 117 13.10 3.52 0.91
CA ARG A 117 13.31 3.85 2.32
C ARG A 117 12.32 3.15 3.24
N VAL A 118 11.06 3.04 2.81
CA VAL A 118 10.01 2.39 3.59
C VAL A 118 10.19 0.88 3.62
N THR A 119 10.56 0.28 2.49
CA THR A 119 10.73 -1.18 2.37
C THR A 119 12.14 -1.66 2.74
N GLY A 120 13.11 -0.75 2.87
CA GLY A 120 14.51 -1.08 3.14
C GLY A 120 15.24 -1.72 1.95
N SER A 121 14.64 -1.72 0.75
CA SER A 121 15.23 -2.31 -0.45
C SER A 121 14.72 -1.63 -1.73
N HIS A 122 15.45 -1.82 -2.86
CA HIS A 122 15.03 -1.35 -4.18
C HIS A 122 14.15 -2.34 -4.95
N GLU A 123 13.78 -3.47 -4.32
CA GLU A 123 13.07 -4.53 -5.04
C GLU A 123 11.66 -4.13 -5.50
N MET A 124 10.96 -3.31 -4.71
CA MET A 124 9.65 -2.82 -5.14
C MET A 124 9.74 -1.86 -6.34
N GLU A 125 10.79 -1.06 -6.46
CA GLU A 125 11.04 -0.27 -7.68
C GLU A 125 11.18 -1.18 -8.91
N ARG A 126 11.95 -2.28 -8.78
CA ARG A 126 12.12 -3.26 -9.85
C ARG A 126 10.81 -3.94 -10.25
N VAL A 127 9.91 -4.18 -9.28
CA VAL A 127 8.56 -4.71 -9.57
C VAL A 127 7.75 -3.69 -10.38
N LEU A 128 7.76 -2.43 -9.99
CA LEU A 128 7.01 -1.38 -10.68
C LEU A 128 7.58 -1.08 -12.09
N GLU A 129 8.87 -1.32 -12.29
CA GLU A 129 9.54 -1.24 -13.60
C GLU A 129 9.33 -2.50 -14.47
N GLY A 130 8.60 -3.50 -13.99
CA GLY A 130 8.39 -4.78 -14.69
C GLY A 130 9.60 -5.70 -14.75
N LYS A 131 10.64 -5.45 -13.93
CA LYS A 131 11.89 -6.23 -13.88
C LYS A 131 11.86 -7.37 -12.87
N LYS A 132 10.85 -7.44 -12.02
CA LYS A 132 10.65 -8.47 -11.01
C LYS A 132 9.15 -8.73 -10.84
N ASP A 133 8.81 -9.98 -10.59
CA ASP A 133 7.45 -10.38 -10.26
C ASP A 133 7.10 -10.05 -8.80
N LEU A 134 5.89 -9.52 -8.57
CA LEU A 134 5.45 -9.12 -7.23
C LEU A 134 5.23 -10.33 -6.31
N ASP A 135 4.67 -11.43 -6.82
CA ASP A 135 4.41 -12.63 -6.01
C ASP A 135 5.72 -13.26 -5.53
N SER A 136 6.72 -13.29 -6.40
CA SER A 136 8.08 -13.73 -6.05
C SER A 136 8.68 -12.85 -4.94
N LEU A 137 8.54 -11.52 -5.04
CA LEU A 137 9.04 -10.60 -4.02
C LEU A 137 8.32 -10.81 -2.67
N LEU A 138 7.00 -10.93 -2.67
CA LEU A 138 6.23 -11.15 -1.44
C LEU A 138 6.58 -12.48 -0.77
N THR A 139 6.84 -13.53 -1.56
CA THR A 139 7.31 -14.83 -1.06
C THR A 139 8.70 -14.73 -0.41
N GLU A 140 9.62 -13.99 -1.04
CA GLU A 140 10.94 -13.74 -0.47
C GLU A 140 10.85 -12.97 0.86
N TRP A 141 10.00 -11.94 0.93
CA TRP A 141 9.81 -11.16 2.16
C TRP A 141 9.18 -11.97 3.28
N ASP A 142 8.21 -12.83 2.99
CA ASP A 142 7.62 -13.74 3.98
C ASP A 142 8.68 -14.69 4.55
N ALA A 143 9.52 -15.28 3.70
CA ALA A 143 10.61 -16.15 4.13
C ALA A 143 11.63 -15.41 5.01
N GLN A 144 12.04 -14.21 4.61
CA GLN A 144 12.96 -13.37 5.39
C GLN A 144 12.36 -12.96 6.75
N SER A 145 11.06 -12.62 6.78
CA SER A 145 10.36 -12.26 8.01
C SER A 145 10.30 -13.41 9.00
N LYS A 146 10.11 -14.66 8.53
CA LYS A 146 10.12 -15.85 9.37
C LYS A 146 11.48 -16.09 9.99
N VAL A 147 12.56 -16.03 9.18
CA VAL A 147 13.94 -16.14 9.67
C VAL A 147 14.26 -15.07 10.70
N PHE A 148 13.86 -13.82 10.45
CA PHE A 148 14.05 -12.73 11.39
C PHE A 148 13.28 -12.95 12.70
N ALA A 149 12.03 -13.39 12.60
CA ALA A 149 11.19 -13.67 13.76
C ALA A 149 11.81 -14.74 14.67
N GLU A 150 12.32 -15.82 14.08
CA GLU A 150 13.03 -16.89 14.82
C GLU A 150 14.31 -16.37 15.49
N ALA A 151 15.13 -15.63 14.75
CA ALA A 151 16.39 -15.08 15.27
C ALA A 151 16.19 -14.09 16.40
N THR A 152 15.07 -13.36 16.43
CA THR A 152 14.76 -12.31 17.40
C THR A 152 13.87 -12.77 18.55
N GLU A 153 13.39 -14.01 18.55
CA GLU A 153 12.49 -14.56 19.58
C GLU A 153 13.04 -14.36 21.00
N GLN A 154 14.35 -14.58 21.20
CA GLN A 154 15.02 -14.41 22.49
C GLN A 154 15.00 -12.98 23.02
N TYR A 155 14.77 -11.97 22.17
CA TYR A 155 14.75 -10.54 22.57
C TYR A 155 13.34 -10.01 22.80
N ARG A 156 12.30 -10.81 22.59
CA ARG A 156 10.91 -10.38 22.81
C ARG A 156 10.61 -10.28 24.28
N ILE A 157 10.23 -9.06 24.70
CA ILE A 157 9.84 -8.76 26.08
C ILE A 157 8.36 -9.05 26.30
N TYR A 158 7.53 -8.87 25.28
CA TYR A 158 6.09 -9.14 25.30
C TYR A 158 5.78 -10.34 24.41
N ARG A 159 4.93 -11.23 24.92
CA ARG A 159 4.45 -12.43 24.22
C ARG A 159 2.98 -12.28 23.84
#